data_f97c1daf9d075259cb4ace96981a51be
#
_entry.id   f97c1daf9d075259cb4ace96981a51be
#
_cell.length_a   1.000
_cell.length_b   1.000
_cell.length_c   1.000
_cell.angle_alpha   90.00
_cell.angle_beta   90.00
_cell.angle_gamma   90.00
#
_symmetry.space_group_name_H-M   'P 1'
#
loop_
_entity.id
_entity.type
_entity.pdbx_description
1 polymer ?
#
loop_
_entity_poly.entity_id
_entity_poly.type
_entity_poly.pdbx_seq_one_letter_code
_entity_poly.pdbx_strand_id
1 'polypeptide(L)'
;MFEDYKYKIDMEDTSVNNTAPSTELKYQLQLNELEASLLEMKVKVDELIKENAQLRRENNQLKRMPLFVAVIVDILDNGEIYLRQQGNNQEYLTTATEELRPLLKPGAKVAVNNALSIVKVIGNIYDSRIRVMELEVSPDISYAQIGGLAEVIKEVREAVEYPLTKPEIFKRIGVEPPKGILLYGPPGTGKTLIAKAVAHEAKATFIRMSGSELVHKFIGEGAGLVRELFMLARERAPAIVFIDEIDAVGSTRTNDGTSGSAEVQRTLMQLLAEMDGFDNRGDVRIMAATNRPDMLDPALLRPGRFDRVIEIPLPDKDARLQILKIHSRRMHLASIDLEEIVGMTEDATGAELEAVCREAGMMAVRREASSVEMVDFTDAVHKVKNEIVTDNRMYT
;
A
#
# COMPACT_ATOMS: atom_id res chain seq x y z
N MET A 1 9.69 26.16 47.29
CA MET A 1 9.02 25.78 48.52
C MET A 1 10.08 25.35 49.53
N PHE A 2 10.85 26.33 50.02
CA PHE A 2 11.81 26.18 51.12
C PHE A 2 11.93 27.58 51.73
N GLU A 3 10.90 27.97 52.48
CA GLU A 3 10.94 29.06 53.47
C GLU A 3 10.60 28.44 54.82
N ASP A 4 11.21 29.01 55.84
CA ASP A 4 10.92 28.85 57.26
C ASP A 4 11.56 27.66 58.01
N TYR A 5 12.83 27.86 58.37
CA TYR A 5 13.29 27.49 59.69
C TYR A 5 14.12 28.65 60.28
N LYS A 6 13.40 29.65 60.80
CA LYS A 6 13.96 30.62 61.74
C LYS A 6 13.83 30.06 63.16
N TYR A 7 14.93 29.59 63.71
CA TYR A 7 15.01 29.34 65.13
C TYR A 7 15.02 30.69 65.89
N LYS A 8 13.94 30.96 66.63
CA LYS A 8 13.89 31.95 67.71
C LYS A 8 14.71 31.42 68.86
N ILE A 9 15.81 32.09 69.20
CA ILE A 9 16.49 31.93 70.46
C ILE A 9 15.99 33.11 71.33
N ASP A 10 15.22 32.79 72.37
CA ASP A 10 14.86 33.73 73.43
C ASP A 10 16.14 34.14 74.17
N MET A 11 16.37 35.46 74.23
CA MET A 11 17.40 36.05 75.09
C MET A 11 16.77 36.23 76.47
N GLU A 12 17.16 35.40 77.43
CA GLU A 12 17.09 35.79 78.83
C GLU A 12 18.49 36.17 79.29
N ASP A 13 18.52 37.42 79.85
CA ASP A 13 19.62 38.03 80.48
C ASP A 13 20.27 37.18 81.58
N THR A 14 21.58 36.97 81.50
CA THR A 14 22.39 36.90 82.68
C THR A 14 23.85 37.31 82.32
N SER A 15 24.23 38.32 83.09
CA SER A 15 25.55 38.99 83.25
C SER A 15 26.75 38.08 83.15
N VAL A 16 27.73 38.61 82.42
CA VAL A 16 29.18 38.61 82.69
C VAL A 16 29.79 37.29 83.12
N ASN A 17 30.52 36.69 82.17
CA ASN A 17 31.89 36.25 82.42
C ASN A 17 32.65 36.07 81.07
N ASN A 18 33.69 36.92 80.94
CA ASN A 18 34.66 36.89 79.85
C ASN A 18 35.56 35.63 80.02
N THR A 19 35.09 34.48 79.45
CA THR A 19 35.99 33.33 79.30
C THR A 19 35.96 32.94 77.80
N ALA A 20 37.19 32.84 77.22
CA ALA A 20 37.41 32.40 75.86
C ALA A 20 36.53 31.14 75.55
N PRO A 21 35.86 31.05 74.36
CA PRO A 21 35.06 29.92 74.05
C PRO A 21 35.83 28.61 74.25
N SER A 22 35.23 27.69 75.01
CA SER A 22 35.83 26.38 75.26
C SER A 22 36.28 25.75 73.96
N THR A 23 37.47 25.12 73.96
CA THR A 23 38.03 24.47 72.78
C THR A 23 37.03 23.58 72.10
N GLU A 24 36.12 23.03 72.85
CA GLU A 24 34.99 22.16 72.38
C GLU A 24 33.99 22.92 71.48
N LEU A 25 33.62 24.16 71.85
CA LEU A 25 32.72 24.99 71.05
C LEU A 25 33.35 25.40 69.69
N LYS A 26 34.67 25.63 69.69
CA LYS A 26 35.43 25.90 68.45
C LYS A 26 35.45 24.70 67.53
N TYR A 27 35.64 23.51 68.05
CA TYR A 27 35.59 22.28 67.24
C TYR A 27 34.20 21.99 66.71
N GLN A 28 33.14 22.23 67.46
CA GLN A 28 31.77 22.10 66.98
C GLN A 28 31.45 23.08 65.86
N LEU A 29 31.85 24.35 65.98
CA LEU A 29 31.71 25.32 64.90
C LEU A 29 32.44 24.92 63.62
N GLN A 30 33.69 24.45 63.73
CA GLN A 30 34.47 23.96 62.62
C GLN A 30 33.86 22.70 61.97
N LEU A 31 33.26 21.82 62.79
CA LEU A 31 32.57 20.61 62.29
C LEU A 31 31.31 20.96 61.49
N ASN A 32 30.49 21.92 62.01
CA ASN A 32 29.34 22.40 61.29
C ASN A 32 29.68 23.15 59.98
N GLU A 33 30.75 23.93 59.95
CA GLU A 33 31.24 24.59 58.74
C GLU A 33 31.72 23.56 57.73
N LEU A 34 32.40 22.50 58.18
CA LEU A 34 32.87 21.43 57.32
C LEU A 34 31.72 20.61 56.77
N GLU A 35 30.71 20.29 57.58
CA GLU A 35 29.48 19.60 57.15
C GLU A 35 28.68 20.43 56.13
N ALA A 36 28.56 21.73 56.33
CA ALA A 36 27.92 22.62 55.38
C ALA A 36 28.66 22.66 54.03
N SER A 37 29.99 22.79 54.08
CA SER A 37 30.83 22.77 52.86
C SER A 37 30.79 21.42 52.14
N LEU A 38 30.66 20.32 52.88
CA LEU A 38 30.53 18.98 52.33
C LEU A 38 29.16 18.78 51.66
N LEU A 39 28.13 19.38 52.24
CA LEU A 39 26.80 19.37 51.63
C LEU A 39 26.74 20.18 50.32
N GLU A 40 27.34 21.38 50.32
CA GLU A 40 27.46 22.20 49.11
C GLU A 40 28.27 21.48 48.02
N MET A 41 29.40 20.84 48.37
CA MET A 41 30.16 20.04 47.41
C MET A 41 29.38 18.87 46.87
N LYS A 42 28.60 18.17 47.68
CA LYS A 42 27.72 17.07 47.21
C LYS A 42 26.70 17.57 46.20
N VAL A 43 26.02 18.69 46.49
CA VAL A 43 25.03 19.28 45.56
C VAL A 43 25.72 19.63 44.22
N LYS A 44 26.93 20.26 44.32
CA LYS A 44 27.68 20.65 43.12
C LYS A 44 28.15 19.44 42.29
N VAL A 45 28.53 18.34 42.93
CA VAL A 45 28.89 17.09 42.26
C VAL A 45 27.69 16.50 41.56
N ASP A 46 26.51 16.48 42.20
CA ASP A 46 25.28 15.97 41.59
C ASP A 46 24.84 16.81 40.37
N GLU A 47 24.99 18.14 40.44
CA GLU A 47 24.75 19.03 39.30
C GLU A 47 25.71 18.74 38.15
N LEU A 48 27.02 18.63 38.42
CA LEU A 48 28.03 18.32 37.42
C LEU A 48 27.84 16.92 36.79
N ILE A 49 27.38 15.95 37.56
CA ILE A 49 27.03 14.60 37.02
C ILE A 49 25.86 14.70 36.04
N LYS A 50 24.81 15.46 36.38
CA LYS A 50 23.65 15.68 35.49
C LYS A 50 24.06 16.41 34.23
N GLU A 51 24.85 17.50 34.36
CA GLU A 51 25.33 18.26 33.22
C GLU A 51 26.25 17.41 32.30
N ASN A 52 27.14 16.61 32.88
CA ASN A 52 28.02 15.71 32.12
C ASN A 52 27.20 14.64 31.38
N ALA A 53 26.14 14.12 32.02
CA ALA A 53 25.24 13.15 31.37
C ALA A 53 24.47 13.79 30.21
N GLN A 54 24.06 15.06 30.36
CA GLN A 54 23.39 15.80 29.30
C GLN A 54 24.36 16.11 28.14
N LEU A 55 25.52 16.66 28.44
CA LEU A 55 26.55 16.95 27.44
C LEU A 55 27.04 15.70 26.69
N ARG A 56 27.11 14.55 27.36
CA ARG A 56 27.39 13.28 26.70
C ARG A 56 26.28 12.84 25.74
N ARG A 57 25.00 13.08 26.09
CA ARG A 57 23.87 12.80 25.19
C ARG A 57 23.91 13.71 23.98
N GLU A 58 24.13 15.01 24.17
CA GLU A 58 24.24 15.98 23.07
C GLU A 58 25.44 15.68 22.17
N ASN A 59 26.60 15.38 22.75
CA ASN A 59 27.82 15.01 22.00
C ASN A 59 27.62 13.72 21.19
N ASN A 60 26.87 12.73 21.75
CA ASN A 60 26.52 11.52 21.03
C ASN A 60 25.49 11.76 19.91
N GLN A 61 24.62 12.76 20.05
CA GLN A 61 23.70 13.17 18.97
C GLN A 61 24.48 13.92 17.87
N LEU A 62 25.39 14.82 18.21
CA LEU A 62 26.21 15.56 17.27
C LEU A 62 27.25 14.68 16.54
N LYS A 63 27.70 13.60 17.16
CA LYS A 63 28.61 12.61 16.55
C LYS A 63 27.87 11.62 15.62
N ARG A 64 26.53 11.63 15.54
CA ARG A 64 25.81 10.89 14.54
C ARG A 64 26.03 11.55 13.19
N MET A 65 27.04 11.09 12.48
CA MET A 65 27.28 11.49 11.09
C MET A 65 26.04 11.13 10.25
N PRO A 66 25.69 11.98 9.27
CA PRO A 66 24.62 11.64 8.33
C PRO A 66 24.93 10.29 7.68
N LEU A 67 23.94 9.43 7.61
CA LEU A 67 24.03 8.14 6.94
C LEU A 67 23.56 8.31 5.50
N PHE A 68 24.28 7.73 4.56
CA PHE A 68 23.86 7.67 3.17
C PHE A 68 22.98 6.47 2.93
N VAL A 69 22.01 6.60 2.01
CA VAL A 69 21.17 5.49 1.59
C VAL A 69 21.80 4.84 0.36
N ALA A 70 22.03 3.54 0.45
CA ALA A 70 22.50 2.71 -0.65
C ALA A 70 21.60 1.50 -0.85
N VAL A 71 21.68 0.90 -2.01
CA VAL A 71 20.94 -0.31 -2.39
C VAL A 71 21.93 -1.43 -2.61
N ILE A 72 21.64 -2.60 -2.07
CA ILE A 72 22.41 -3.81 -2.34
C ILE A 72 22.10 -4.24 -3.77
N VAL A 73 23.10 -4.24 -4.63
CA VAL A 73 22.97 -4.72 -6.00
C VAL A 73 23.13 -6.24 -6.01
N ASP A 74 24.18 -6.75 -5.33
CA ASP A 74 24.47 -8.18 -5.26
C ASP A 74 25.29 -8.51 -4.01
N ILE A 75 25.34 -9.78 -3.65
CA ILE A 75 26.18 -10.31 -2.57
C ILE A 75 27.08 -11.36 -3.19
N LEU A 76 28.39 -11.08 -3.21
CA LEU A 76 29.38 -11.95 -3.84
C LEU A 76 29.69 -13.19 -2.99
N ASP A 77 30.14 -14.26 -3.61
CA ASP A 77 30.47 -15.54 -2.95
C ASP A 77 31.57 -15.40 -1.87
N ASN A 78 32.43 -14.39 -1.97
CA ASN A 78 33.46 -14.06 -0.97
C ASN A 78 32.89 -13.32 0.27
N GLY A 79 31.58 -13.04 0.30
CA GLY A 79 30.89 -12.32 1.38
C GLY A 79 31.00 -10.80 1.29
N GLU A 80 31.56 -10.26 0.23
CA GLU A 80 31.52 -8.84 -0.09
C GLU A 80 30.15 -8.45 -0.65
N ILE A 81 29.73 -7.22 -0.35
CA ILE A 81 28.41 -6.69 -0.71
C ILE A 81 28.60 -5.57 -1.72
N TYR A 82 28.01 -5.73 -2.88
CA TYR A 82 28.02 -4.73 -3.94
C TYR A 82 26.87 -3.75 -3.72
N LEU A 83 27.21 -2.48 -3.47
CA LEU A 83 26.28 -1.40 -3.17
C LEU A 83 26.25 -0.37 -4.27
N ARG A 84 25.07 0.22 -4.50
CA ARG A 84 24.88 1.43 -5.32
C ARG A 84 24.27 2.53 -4.45
N GLN A 85 24.96 3.67 -4.32
CA GLN A 85 24.49 4.81 -3.55
C GLN A 85 23.37 5.54 -4.30
N GLN A 86 22.28 5.86 -3.60
CA GLN A 86 21.21 6.68 -4.17
C GLN A 86 21.65 8.16 -4.24
N GLY A 87 21.49 8.77 -5.40
CA GLY A 87 21.78 10.18 -5.64
C GLY A 87 22.94 10.46 -6.58
N ASN A 88 24.06 9.74 -6.48
CA ASN A 88 25.21 9.91 -7.38
C ASN A 88 25.50 8.68 -8.25
N ASN A 89 24.74 7.61 -8.10
CA ASN A 89 24.88 6.34 -8.83
C ASN A 89 26.28 5.69 -8.70
N GLN A 90 27.05 6.06 -7.67
CA GLN A 90 28.35 5.45 -7.41
C GLN A 90 28.18 4.05 -6.84
N GLU A 91 29.06 3.15 -7.23
CA GLU A 91 29.02 1.75 -6.89
C GLU A 91 30.24 1.41 -6.01
N TYR A 92 30.01 0.62 -4.97
CA TYR A 92 31.01 0.30 -3.95
C TYR A 92 30.94 -1.17 -3.57
N LEU A 93 32.10 -1.73 -3.22
CA LEU A 93 32.19 -3.00 -2.54
C LEU A 93 32.43 -2.74 -1.04
N THR A 94 31.69 -3.40 -0.18
CA THR A 94 31.81 -3.27 1.27
C THR A 94 31.55 -4.61 1.96
N THR A 95 31.83 -4.62 3.25
CA THR A 95 31.53 -5.77 4.11
C THR A 95 30.51 -5.37 5.17
N ALA A 96 29.73 -6.32 5.65
CA ALA A 96 28.82 -6.12 6.78
C ALA A 96 29.26 -6.93 7.99
N THR A 97 28.83 -6.48 9.16
CA THR A 97 28.98 -7.24 10.42
C THR A 97 28.21 -8.56 10.33
N GLU A 98 28.69 -9.58 11.02
CA GLU A 98 28.05 -10.92 11.02
C GLU A 98 26.58 -10.87 11.45
N GLU A 99 26.22 -9.97 12.35
CA GLU A 99 24.83 -9.77 12.82
C GLU A 99 23.88 -9.28 11.72
N LEU A 100 24.35 -8.50 10.75
CA LEU A 100 23.55 -7.95 9.68
C LEU A 100 23.45 -8.87 8.46
N ARG A 101 24.43 -9.76 8.26
CA ARG A 101 24.50 -10.65 7.09
C ARG A 101 23.18 -11.42 6.78
N PRO A 102 22.50 -12.03 7.77
CA PRO A 102 21.25 -12.78 7.49
C PRO A 102 20.09 -11.88 7.03
N LEU A 103 20.16 -10.57 7.29
CA LEU A 103 19.14 -9.58 6.92
C LEU A 103 19.38 -8.94 5.55
N LEU A 104 20.59 -9.16 4.97
CA LEU A 104 20.95 -8.58 3.70
C LEU A 104 20.48 -9.44 2.55
N LYS A 105 19.77 -8.82 1.63
CA LYS A 105 19.32 -9.44 0.37
C LYS A 105 19.59 -8.47 -0.78
N PRO A 106 19.88 -8.96 -2.00
CA PRO A 106 19.89 -8.12 -3.17
C PRO A 106 18.59 -7.31 -3.27
N GLY A 107 18.69 -6.01 -3.58
CA GLY A 107 17.56 -5.10 -3.59
C GLY A 107 17.20 -4.46 -2.24
N ALA A 108 17.84 -4.79 -1.13
CA ALA A 108 17.59 -4.14 0.15
C ALA A 108 18.21 -2.73 0.21
N LYS A 109 17.49 -1.79 0.83
CA LYS A 109 18.01 -0.46 1.18
C LYS A 109 18.74 -0.54 2.50
N VAL A 110 19.96 -0.02 2.51
CA VAL A 110 20.82 0.03 3.68
C VAL A 110 21.28 1.45 3.95
N ALA A 111 21.49 1.77 5.23
CA ALA A 111 22.16 2.98 5.63
C ALA A 111 23.64 2.69 5.78
N VAL A 112 24.47 3.45 5.08
CA VAL A 112 25.95 3.38 5.14
C VAL A 112 26.53 4.64 5.74
N ASN A 113 27.61 4.50 6.47
CA ASN A 113 28.37 5.63 7.03
C ASN A 113 29.35 6.21 6.01
N ASN A 114 30.11 7.23 6.39
CA ASN A 114 31.14 7.86 5.54
C ASN A 114 32.27 6.89 5.14
N ALA A 115 32.48 5.82 5.90
CA ALA A 115 33.43 4.75 5.57
C ALA A 115 32.77 3.65 4.69
N LEU A 116 31.56 3.90 4.20
CA LEU A 116 30.76 3.00 3.35
C LEU A 116 30.39 1.65 4.01
N SER A 117 30.56 1.53 5.32
CA SER A 117 30.15 0.35 6.06
C SER A 117 28.64 0.36 6.30
N ILE A 118 27.99 -0.79 6.19
CA ILE A 118 26.56 -0.93 6.45
C ILE A 118 26.31 -0.82 7.94
N VAL A 119 25.50 0.18 8.35
CA VAL A 119 25.15 0.45 9.75
C VAL A 119 23.83 -0.23 10.13
N LYS A 120 22.85 -0.18 9.23
CA LYS A 120 21.55 -0.82 9.42
C LYS A 120 20.85 -1.07 8.09
N VAL A 121 19.95 -2.06 8.09
CA VAL A 121 19.00 -2.27 7.01
C VAL A 121 17.81 -1.33 7.23
N ILE A 122 17.45 -0.55 6.22
CA ILE A 122 16.33 0.42 6.29
C ILE A 122 15.02 -0.28 5.89
N GLY A 123 15.12 -1.26 4.99
CA GLY A 123 13.99 -1.97 4.40
C GLY A 123 14.29 -2.37 2.96
N ASN A 124 13.36 -3.01 2.29
CA ASN A 124 13.50 -3.31 0.87
C ASN A 124 13.20 -2.04 0.04
N ILE A 125 13.69 -2.00 -1.21
CA ILE A 125 13.43 -0.90 -2.17
C ILE A 125 11.93 -0.60 -2.30
N TYR A 126 11.09 -1.60 -1.98
CA TYR A 126 9.66 -1.61 -2.15
C TYR A 126 8.88 -0.57 -1.32
N ASP A 127 9.41 -0.09 -0.17
CA ASP A 127 8.62 0.72 0.78
C ASP A 127 8.14 2.09 0.24
N SER A 128 8.83 2.67 -0.73
CA SER A 128 8.44 3.98 -1.28
C SER A 128 7.60 3.90 -2.56
N ARG A 129 7.77 2.84 -3.35
CA ARG A 129 7.07 2.63 -4.63
C ARG A 129 5.83 1.73 -4.49
N ILE A 130 5.81 0.86 -3.47
CA ILE A 130 4.63 0.07 -3.06
C ILE A 130 3.41 0.95 -2.76
N ARG A 131 3.60 2.23 -2.42
CA ARG A 131 2.49 3.18 -2.20
C ARG A 131 1.63 3.44 -3.44
N VAL A 132 2.16 3.15 -4.62
CA VAL A 132 1.45 3.24 -5.90
C VAL A 132 0.64 1.95 -6.17
N MET A 133 1.04 0.84 -5.52
CA MET A 133 0.37 -0.45 -5.64
C MET A 133 -0.63 -0.64 -4.50
N GLU A 134 -1.87 -0.89 -4.85
CA GLU A 134 -2.91 -1.24 -3.90
C GLU A 134 -2.74 -2.72 -3.51
N LEU A 135 -2.28 -2.98 -2.28
CA LEU A 135 -2.06 -4.33 -1.77
C LEU A 135 -3.16 -4.69 -0.77
N GLU A 136 -3.98 -5.66 -1.13
CA GLU A 136 -4.99 -6.25 -0.24
C GLU A 136 -4.64 -7.72 0.01
N VAL A 137 -4.37 -8.09 1.25
CA VAL A 137 -3.98 -9.47 1.60
C VAL A 137 -5.11 -10.46 1.35
N SER A 138 -6.35 -10.02 1.44
CA SER A 138 -7.55 -10.78 1.04
C SER A 138 -8.69 -9.77 0.90
N PRO A 139 -9.13 -9.43 -0.32
CA PRO A 139 -10.28 -8.55 -0.50
C PRO A 139 -11.53 -9.14 0.15
N ASP A 140 -12.35 -8.31 0.79
CA ASP A 140 -13.60 -8.75 1.43
C ASP A 140 -14.79 -8.74 0.44
N ILE A 141 -14.58 -9.34 -0.73
CA ILE A 141 -15.57 -9.41 -1.82
C ILE A 141 -15.69 -10.85 -2.29
N SER A 142 -16.87 -11.45 -2.12
CA SER A 142 -17.17 -12.79 -2.60
C SER A 142 -17.99 -12.77 -3.90
N TYR A 143 -18.04 -13.89 -4.62
CA TYR A 143 -18.89 -14.03 -5.80
C TYR A 143 -20.38 -13.78 -5.54
N ALA A 144 -20.84 -13.94 -4.30
CA ALA A 144 -22.22 -13.64 -3.91
C ALA A 144 -22.60 -12.14 -4.02
N GLN A 145 -21.59 -11.27 -4.16
CA GLN A 145 -21.78 -9.83 -4.35
C GLN A 145 -21.75 -9.42 -5.83
N ILE A 146 -21.66 -10.39 -6.73
CA ILE A 146 -21.66 -10.18 -8.18
C ILE A 146 -22.93 -10.76 -8.78
N GLY A 147 -23.75 -9.91 -9.40
CA GLY A 147 -24.99 -10.33 -10.04
C GLY A 147 -24.81 -10.57 -11.54
N GLY A 148 -25.45 -11.61 -12.07
CA GLY A 148 -25.65 -11.82 -13.50
C GLY A 148 -24.47 -12.26 -14.33
N LEU A 149 -23.31 -12.57 -13.73
CA LEU A 149 -22.09 -12.96 -14.45
C LEU A 149 -21.67 -14.42 -14.19
N ALA A 150 -22.64 -15.33 -14.04
CA ALA A 150 -22.36 -16.72 -13.65
C ALA A 150 -21.40 -17.46 -14.60
N GLU A 151 -21.57 -17.31 -15.92
CA GLU A 151 -20.68 -17.94 -16.90
C GLU A 151 -19.29 -17.31 -16.90
N VAL A 152 -19.19 -15.98 -16.80
CA VAL A 152 -17.92 -15.27 -16.67
C VAL A 152 -17.17 -15.72 -15.41
N ILE A 153 -17.87 -15.78 -14.28
CA ILE A 153 -17.30 -16.26 -13.02
C ILE A 153 -16.80 -17.69 -13.15
N LYS A 154 -17.51 -18.55 -13.85
CA LYS A 154 -17.08 -19.94 -14.09
C LYS A 154 -15.78 -19.98 -14.91
N GLU A 155 -15.68 -19.22 -15.99
CA GLU A 155 -14.46 -19.14 -16.82
C GLU A 155 -13.26 -18.59 -16.03
N VAL A 156 -13.47 -17.53 -15.26
CA VAL A 156 -12.41 -16.92 -14.43
C VAL A 156 -12.00 -17.88 -13.30
N ARG A 157 -12.94 -18.59 -12.70
CA ARG A 157 -12.65 -19.62 -11.70
C ARG A 157 -11.77 -20.73 -12.25
N GLU A 158 -12.09 -21.24 -13.44
CA GLU A 158 -11.31 -22.28 -14.12
C GLU A 158 -9.91 -21.81 -14.47
N ALA A 159 -9.75 -20.56 -14.86
CA ALA A 159 -8.49 -20.03 -15.37
C ALA A 159 -7.58 -19.42 -14.27
N VAL A 160 -8.11 -18.92 -13.14
CA VAL A 160 -7.33 -18.29 -12.07
C VAL A 160 -7.44 -19.05 -10.75
N GLU A 161 -8.66 -19.29 -10.27
CA GLU A 161 -8.88 -19.87 -8.93
C GLU A 161 -8.38 -21.32 -8.85
N TYR A 162 -8.77 -22.17 -9.80
CA TYR A 162 -8.40 -23.58 -9.77
C TYR A 162 -6.88 -23.82 -9.88
N PRO A 163 -6.13 -23.12 -10.73
CA PRO A 163 -4.68 -23.26 -10.75
C PRO A 163 -4.01 -22.90 -9.41
N LEU A 164 -4.54 -21.95 -8.66
CA LEU A 164 -4.01 -21.55 -7.35
C LEU A 164 -4.45 -22.49 -6.23
N THR A 165 -5.72 -22.96 -6.27
CA THR A 165 -6.29 -23.77 -5.19
C THR A 165 -6.13 -25.27 -5.40
N LYS A 166 -6.04 -25.74 -6.64
CA LYS A 166 -6.02 -27.16 -7.02
C LYS A 166 -4.96 -27.47 -8.07
N PRO A 167 -3.68 -27.07 -7.89
CA PRO A 167 -2.63 -27.26 -8.89
C PRO A 167 -2.38 -28.73 -9.25
N GLU A 168 -2.66 -29.65 -8.32
CA GLU A 168 -2.48 -31.09 -8.51
C GLU A 168 -3.38 -31.68 -9.61
N ILE A 169 -4.55 -31.08 -9.85
CA ILE A 169 -5.45 -31.52 -10.90
C ILE A 169 -4.79 -31.28 -12.28
N PHE A 170 -4.22 -30.12 -12.49
CA PHE A 170 -3.52 -29.75 -13.73
C PHE A 170 -2.31 -30.65 -13.98
N LYS A 171 -1.48 -30.91 -12.95
CA LYS A 171 -0.35 -31.83 -13.02
C LYS A 171 -0.80 -33.25 -13.39
N ARG A 172 -1.88 -33.74 -12.79
CA ARG A 172 -2.38 -35.10 -13.03
C ARG A 172 -2.94 -35.28 -14.43
N ILE A 173 -3.61 -34.25 -14.98
CA ILE A 173 -4.17 -34.26 -16.33
C ILE A 173 -3.09 -33.97 -17.38
N GLY A 174 -1.99 -33.33 -17.00
CA GLY A 174 -0.90 -32.94 -17.90
C GLY A 174 -1.20 -31.70 -18.74
N VAL A 175 -2.08 -30.82 -18.24
CA VAL A 175 -2.45 -29.55 -18.89
C VAL A 175 -1.81 -28.38 -18.15
N GLU A 176 -1.18 -27.48 -18.88
CA GLU A 176 -0.67 -26.23 -18.31
C GLU A 176 -1.84 -25.22 -18.13
N PRO A 177 -1.98 -24.65 -16.93
CA PRO A 177 -3.00 -23.63 -16.71
C PRO A 177 -2.65 -22.32 -17.43
N PRO A 178 -3.65 -21.52 -17.83
CA PRO A 178 -3.40 -20.21 -18.43
C PRO A 178 -2.60 -19.32 -17.47
N LYS A 179 -1.63 -18.55 -18.01
CA LYS A 179 -0.80 -17.64 -17.23
C LYS A 179 -1.53 -16.35 -16.90
N GLY A 180 -2.23 -15.81 -17.86
CA GLY A 180 -2.90 -14.53 -17.74
C GLY A 180 -4.31 -14.52 -18.34
N ILE A 181 -5.14 -13.65 -17.80
CA ILE A 181 -6.50 -13.38 -18.25
C ILE A 181 -6.67 -11.91 -18.55
N LEU A 182 -7.27 -11.61 -19.69
CA LEU A 182 -7.72 -10.28 -20.03
C LEU A 182 -9.24 -10.19 -19.90
N LEU A 183 -9.72 -9.30 -19.04
CA LEU A 183 -11.11 -8.93 -18.92
C LEU A 183 -11.39 -7.70 -19.79
N TYR A 184 -12.37 -7.75 -20.66
CA TYR A 184 -12.72 -6.57 -21.46
C TYR A 184 -14.23 -6.35 -21.48
N GLY A 185 -14.64 -5.12 -21.75
CA GLY A 185 -16.04 -4.73 -21.81
C GLY A 185 -16.27 -3.28 -21.42
N PRO A 186 -17.50 -2.77 -21.48
CA PRO A 186 -17.83 -1.41 -21.14
C PRO A 186 -17.38 -1.02 -19.71
N PRO A 187 -17.12 0.28 -19.43
CA PRO A 187 -16.83 0.74 -18.07
C PRO A 187 -18.02 0.45 -17.14
N GLY A 188 -17.75 0.22 -15.86
CA GLY A 188 -18.79 -0.01 -14.86
C GLY A 188 -19.46 -1.40 -14.89
N THR A 189 -18.97 -2.37 -15.68
CA THR A 189 -19.49 -3.74 -15.75
C THR A 189 -18.96 -4.69 -14.69
N GLY A 190 -18.06 -4.23 -13.80
CA GLY A 190 -17.59 -5.02 -12.65
C GLY A 190 -16.26 -5.78 -12.86
N LYS A 191 -15.42 -5.42 -13.85
CA LYS A 191 -14.12 -6.06 -14.13
C LYS A 191 -13.22 -6.14 -12.90
N THR A 192 -13.01 -5.04 -12.21
CA THR A 192 -12.21 -4.97 -10.98
C THR A 192 -12.85 -5.73 -9.82
N LEU A 193 -14.20 -5.76 -9.77
CA LEU A 193 -14.95 -6.49 -8.75
C LEU A 193 -14.75 -8.01 -8.89
N ILE A 194 -14.79 -8.53 -10.13
CA ILE A 194 -14.51 -9.94 -10.41
C ILE A 194 -13.09 -10.30 -9.99
N ALA A 195 -12.09 -9.47 -10.32
CA ALA A 195 -10.70 -9.73 -9.96
C ALA A 195 -10.51 -9.80 -8.42
N LYS A 196 -11.15 -8.90 -7.67
CA LYS A 196 -11.14 -8.94 -6.20
C LYS A 196 -11.85 -10.19 -5.65
N ALA A 197 -12.98 -10.56 -6.20
CA ALA A 197 -13.72 -11.75 -5.77
C ALA A 197 -12.95 -13.05 -5.98
N VAL A 198 -12.27 -13.18 -7.12
CA VAL A 198 -11.39 -14.33 -7.39
C VAL A 198 -10.24 -14.40 -6.40
N ALA A 199 -9.62 -13.26 -6.06
CA ALA A 199 -8.54 -13.21 -5.07
C ALA A 199 -9.03 -13.62 -3.66
N HIS A 200 -10.23 -13.21 -3.29
CA HIS A 200 -10.87 -13.63 -2.04
C HIS A 200 -11.05 -15.15 -1.97
N GLU A 201 -11.69 -15.73 -3.00
CA GLU A 201 -11.98 -17.16 -3.03
C GLU A 201 -10.71 -18.02 -3.14
N ALA A 202 -9.72 -17.54 -3.88
CA ALA A 202 -8.41 -18.20 -3.98
C ALA A 202 -7.54 -17.99 -2.73
N LYS A 203 -7.96 -17.15 -1.77
CA LYS A 203 -7.15 -16.74 -0.61
C LYS A 203 -5.76 -16.25 -1.01
N ALA A 204 -5.70 -15.53 -2.12
CA ALA A 204 -4.49 -15.00 -2.70
C ALA A 204 -4.32 -13.51 -2.36
N THR A 205 -3.09 -13.07 -2.26
CA THR A 205 -2.75 -11.65 -2.15
C THR A 205 -3.16 -10.94 -3.44
N PHE A 206 -3.98 -9.91 -3.33
CA PHE A 206 -4.40 -9.09 -4.47
C PHE A 206 -3.51 -7.86 -4.57
N ILE A 207 -2.82 -7.71 -5.71
CA ILE A 207 -1.94 -6.59 -5.98
C ILE A 207 -2.49 -5.87 -7.21
N ARG A 208 -3.06 -4.68 -6.98
CA ARG A 208 -3.64 -3.85 -8.05
C ARG A 208 -2.70 -2.73 -8.44
N MET A 209 -2.66 -2.45 -9.73
CA MET A 209 -1.99 -1.31 -10.33
C MET A 209 -2.81 -0.80 -11.53
N SER A 210 -2.86 0.51 -11.74
CA SER A 210 -3.41 1.07 -12.97
C SER A 210 -2.35 1.12 -14.07
N GLY A 211 -2.73 0.83 -15.31
CA GLY A 211 -1.87 1.00 -16.47
C GLY A 211 -1.36 2.44 -16.61
N SER A 212 -2.16 3.43 -16.23
CA SER A 212 -1.77 4.85 -16.22
C SER A 212 -0.62 5.14 -15.25
N GLU A 213 -0.54 4.42 -14.13
CA GLU A 213 0.55 4.53 -13.14
C GLU A 213 1.87 3.97 -13.65
N LEU A 214 1.82 3.10 -14.65
CA LEU A 214 3.01 2.58 -15.32
C LEU A 214 3.59 3.54 -16.36
N VAL A 215 2.84 4.59 -16.75
CA VAL A 215 3.25 5.61 -17.69
C VAL A 215 3.87 6.79 -16.96
N HIS A 216 5.18 6.81 -16.79
CA HIS A 216 5.91 7.89 -16.12
C HIS A 216 6.61 8.83 -17.08
N LYS A 217 6.87 10.07 -16.62
CA LYS A 217 7.61 11.09 -17.39
C LYS A 217 9.11 10.79 -17.51
N PHE A 218 9.68 10.02 -16.57
CA PHE A 218 11.11 9.76 -16.51
C PHE A 218 11.46 8.41 -17.12
N ILE A 219 12.56 8.40 -17.88
CA ILE A 219 13.03 7.23 -18.64
C ILE A 219 13.42 6.09 -17.68
N GLY A 220 12.81 4.92 -17.87
CA GLY A 220 13.11 3.69 -17.13
C GLY A 220 12.33 3.49 -15.83
N GLU A 221 11.51 4.45 -15.39
CA GLU A 221 10.71 4.28 -14.17
C GLU A 221 9.57 3.27 -14.34
N GLY A 222 8.85 3.32 -15.45
CA GLY A 222 7.76 2.38 -15.74
C GLY A 222 8.24 0.93 -15.81
N ALA A 223 9.33 0.66 -16.53
CA ALA A 223 9.94 -0.66 -16.58
C ALA A 223 10.46 -1.12 -15.21
N GLY A 224 10.92 -0.20 -14.36
CA GLY A 224 11.30 -0.48 -12.97
C GLY A 224 10.10 -0.92 -12.13
N LEU A 225 8.98 -0.20 -12.22
CA LEU A 225 7.74 -0.52 -11.51
C LEU A 225 7.18 -1.89 -11.92
N VAL A 226 7.23 -2.24 -13.20
CA VAL A 226 6.82 -3.57 -13.66
C VAL A 226 7.66 -4.66 -12.98
N ARG A 227 8.98 -4.54 -12.95
CA ARG A 227 9.85 -5.51 -12.28
C ARG A 227 9.53 -5.64 -10.79
N GLU A 228 9.35 -4.50 -10.11
CA GLU A 228 9.00 -4.46 -8.68
C GLU A 228 7.65 -5.11 -8.41
N LEU A 229 6.63 -4.86 -9.26
CA LEU A 229 5.32 -5.49 -9.19
C LEU A 229 5.41 -7.02 -9.22
N PHE A 230 6.15 -7.56 -10.20
CA PHE A 230 6.29 -9.00 -10.35
C PHE A 230 7.17 -9.65 -9.27
N MET A 231 8.17 -8.94 -8.76
CA MET A 231 8.96 -9.40 -7.61
C MET A 231 8.10 -9.46 -6.36
N LEU A 232 7.31 -8.42 -6.08
CA LEU A 232 6.38 -8.38 -4.95
C LEU A 232 5.37 -9.53 -5.04
N ALA A 233 4.83 -9.80 -6.22
CA ALA A 233 3.90 -10.89 -6.43
C ALA A 233 4.52 -12.26 -6.11
N ARG A 234 5.77 -12.48 -6.49
CA ARG A 234 6.51 -13.71 -6.14
C ARG A 234 6.77 -13.84 -4.63
N GLU A 235 7.09 -12.73 -3.96
CA GLU A 235 7.31 -12.73 -2.50
C GLU A 235 6.02 -12.95 -1.70
N ARG A 236 4.88 -12.52 -2.25
CA ARG A 236 3.56 -12.61 -1.61
C ARG A 236 2.70 -13.74 -2.13
N ALA A 237 3.31 -14.70 -2.82
CA ALA A 237 2.59 -15.85 -3.36
C ALA A 237 1.90 -16.69 -2.24
N PRO A 238 0.67 -17.20 -2.46
CA PRO A 238 -0.09 -17.08 -3.69
C PRO A 238 -0.64 -15.67 -3.92
N ALA A 239 -0.49 -15.16 -5.15
CA ALA A 239 -0.84 -13.77 -5.47
C ALA A 239 -1.55 -13.64 -6.83
N ILE A 240 -2.40 -12.63 -6.94
CA ILE A 240 -3.03 -12.21 -8.20
C ILE A 240 -2.58 -10.76 -8.47
N VAL A 241 -1.88 -10.58 -9.58
CA VAL A 241 -1.53 -9.25 -10.10
C VAL A 241 -2.66 -8.79 -11.01
N PHE A 242 -3.27 -7.66 -10.67
CA PHE A 242 -4.33 -7.07 -11.46
C PHE A 242 -3.88 -5.72 -12.03
N ILE A 243 -3.86 -5.62 -13.37
CA ILE A 243 -3.53 -4.39 -14.08
C ILE A 243 -4.80 -3.83 -14.69
N ASP A 244 -5.31 -2.75 -14.08
CA ASP A 244 -6.49 -2.05 -14.58
C ASP A 244 -6.09 -1.08 -15.70
N GLU A 245 -6.99 -0.82 -16.66
CA GLU A 245 -6.74 0.10 -17.79
C GLU A 245 -5.42 -0.22 -18.53
N ILE A 246 -5.20 -1.49 -18.84
CA ILE A 246 -3.94 -1.94 -19.47
C ILE A 246 -3.68 -1.26 -20.83
N ASP A 247 -4.70 -0.75 -21.48
CA ASP A 247 -4.61 -0.01 -22.74
C ASP A 247 -3.76 1.26 -22.62
N ALA A 248 -3.59 1.82 -21.43
CA ALA A 248 -2.66 2.94 -21.21
C ALA A 248 -1.20 2.59 -21.56
N VAL A 249 -0.79 1.35 -21.29
CA VAL A 249 0.57 0.83 -21.56
C VAL A 249 0.59 -0.06 -22.80
N GLY A 250 -0.47 -0.84 -22.99
CA GLY A 250 -0.58 -1.88 -23.99
C GLY A 250 -1.08 -1.43 -25.34
N SER A 251 -1.34 -0.12 -25.57
CA SER A 251 -1.89 0.35 -26.84
C SER A 251 -0.86 0.36 -27.98
N THR A 252 -1.30 -0.05 -29.17
CA THR A 252 -0.58 0.16 -30.42
C THR A 252 -0.61 1.67 -30.73
N ARG A 253 0.46 2.39 -30.40
CA ARG A 253 0.59 3.79 -30.79
C ARG A 253 1.41 3.90 -32.05
N THR A 254 0.99 4.75 -32.97
CA THR A 254 1.80 5.23 -34.09
C THR A 254 3.09 5.84 -33.54
N ASN A 255 4.22 5.49 -34.17
CA ASN A 255 5.56 6.00 -33.82
C ASN A 255 5.66 7.51 -34.06
N ASP A 256 5.14 8.31 -33.15
CA ASP A 256 5.17 9.79 -33.26
C ASP A 256 6.53 10.38 -32.87
N GLY A 257 7.54 9.53 -32.59
CA GLY A 257 8.91 9.95 -32.30
C GLY A 257 9.07 10.73 -30.96
N THR A 258 8.03 10.78 -30.12
CA THR A 258 8.09 11.51 -28.83
C THR A 258 8.74 10.63 -27.76
N SER A 259 9.49 11.26 -26.85
CA SER A 259 10.13 10.56 -25.72
C SER A 259 9.13 9.78 -24.85
N GLY A 260 7.89 10.25 -24.74
CA GLY A 260 6.82 9.59 -24.02
C GLY A 260 6.38 8.26 -24.66
N SER A 261 6.28 8.20 -25.99
CA SER A 261 5.91 6.97 -26.69
C SER A 261 7.00 5.88 -26.56
N ALA A 262 8.27 6.26 -26.56
CA ALA A 262 9.38 5.35 -26.34
C ALA A 262 9.41 4.74 -24.92
N GLU A 263 8.98 5.50 -23.90
CA GLU A 263 8.91 5.00 -22.52
C GLU A 263 7.76 4.02 -22.33
N VAL A 264 6.58 4.32 -22.88
CA VAL A 264 5.43 3.39 -22.88
C VAL A 264 5.80 2.08 -23.54
N GLN A 265 6.47 2.14 -24.71
CA GLN A 265 6.91 0.94 -25.42
C GLN A 265 7.94 0.13 -24.60
N ARG A 266 8.87 0.80 -23.91
CA ARG A 266 9.85 0.15 -23.03
C ARG A 266 9.17 -0.55 -21.85
N THR A 267 8.17 0.10 -21.25
CA THR A 267 7.36 -0.47 -20.17
C THR A 267 6.57 -1.68 -20.64
N LEU A 268 5.95 -1.61 -21.83
CA LEU A 268 5.27 -2.74 -22.46
C LEU A 268 6.25 -3.92 -22.69
N MET A 269 7.42 -3.65 -23.27
CA MET A 269 8.41 -4.71 -23.50
C MET A 269 8.87 -5.36 -22.19
N GLN A 270 9.02 -4.59 -21.11
CA GLN A 270 9.34 -5.15 -19.79
C GLN A 270 8.18 -6.01 -19.25
N LEU A 271 6.93 -5.56 -19.42
CA LEU A 271 5.74 -6.34 -19.02
C LEU A 271 5.70 -7.68 -19.76
N LEU A 272 5.90 -7.67 -21.07
CA LEU A 272 5.95 -8.88 -21.87
C LEU A 272 7.09 -9.81 -21.42
N ALA A 273 8.28 -9.26 -21.13
CA ALA A 273 9.43 -10.04 -20.66
C ALA A 273 9.16 -10.69 -19.29
N GLU A 274 8.51 -9.97 -18.37
CA GLU A 274 8.12 -10.54 -17.07
C GLU A 274 7.08 -11.64 -17.23
N MET A 275 6.08 -11.47 -18.12
CA MET A 275 5.08 -12.50 -18.41
C MET A 275 5.71 -13.75 -19.04
N ASP A 276 6.63 -13.58 -19.98
CA ASP A 276 7.33 -14.70 -20.63
C ASP A 276 8.25 -15.45 -19.64
N GLY A 277 8.90 -14.71 -18.72
CA GLY A 277 9.78 -15.25 -17.69
C GLY A 277 9.04 -15.89 -16.50
N PHE A 278 7.72 -15.85 -16.47
CA PHE A 278 6.92 -16.45 -15.41
C PHE A 278 6.95 -17.98 -15.52
N ASP A 279 7.46 -18.63 -14.45
CA ASP A 279 7.46 -20.09 -14.35
C ASP A 279 6.01 -20.61 -14.27
N ASN A 280 5.70 -21.66 -15.00
CA ASN A 280 4.38 -22.32 -15.05
C ASN A 280 3.97 -22.95 -13.72
N ARG A 281 4.80 -22.88 -12.69
CA ARG A 281 4.59 -23.53 -11.38
C ARG A 281 3.58 -22.88 -10.45
N GLY A 282 2.95 -21.76 -10.87
CA GLY A 282 1.57 -21.64 -10.50
C GLY A 282 1.17 -20.79 -9.32
N ASP A 283 2.05 -20.17 -8.54
CA ASP A 283 1.65 -19.45 -7.33
C ASP A 283 1.26 -17.98 -7.58
N VAL A 284 1.44 -17.48 -8.79
CA VAL A 284 1.03 -16.13 -9.19
C VAL A 284 0.24 -16.18 -10.48
N ARG A 285 -0.85 -15.41 -10.55
CA ARG A 285 -1.68 -15.23 -11.74
C ARG A 285 -1.75 -13.77 -12.12
N ILE A 286 -1.86 -13.51 -13.41
CA ILE A 286 -1.97 -12.16 -13.94
C ILE A 286 -3.35 -11.98 -14.50
N MET A 287 -4.01 -10.91 -14.10
CA MET A 287 -5.28 -10.47 -14.66
C MET A 287 -5.10 -9.03 -15.15
N ALA A 288 -5.69 -8.70 -16.27
CA ALA A 288 -5.75 -7.33 -16.75
C ALA A 288 -7.17 -6.96 -17.14
N ALA A 289 -7.48 -5.67 -17.09
CA ALA A 289 -8.76 -5.14 -17.54
C ALA A 289 -8.56 -4.02 -18.54
N THR A 290 -9.44 -3.94 -19.54
CA THR A 290 -9.51 -2.84 -20.50
C THR A 290 -10.94 -2.54 -20.91
N ASN A 291 -11.22 -1.29 -21.22
CA ASN A 291 -12.45 -0.86 -21.86
C ASN A 291 -12.30 -0.82 -23.41
N ARG A 292 -11.08 -0.93 -23.92
CA ARG A 292 -10.73 -0.75 -25.33
C ARG A 292 -9.83 -1.86 -25.86
N PRO A 293 -10.39 -3.08 -26.05
CA PRO A 293 -9.61 -4.23 -26.51
C PRO A 293 -9.04 -4.02 -27.92
N ASP A 294 -9.67 -3.17 -28.73
CA ASP A 294 -9.25 -2.79 -30.08
C ASP A 294 -7.92 -2.04 -30.13
N MET A 295 -7.54 -1.40 -29.02
CA MET A 295 -6.31 -0.60 -28.93
C MET A 295 -5.09 -1.43 -28.51
N LEU A 296 -5.28 -2.65 -28.03
CA LEU A 296 -4.21 -3.45 -27.45
C LEU A 296 -3.22 -3.99 -28.51
N ASP A 297 -1.94 -3.98 -28.15
CA ASP A 297 -0.90 -4.62 -28.96
C ASP A 297 -1.16 -6.14 -29.02
N PRO A 298 -1.25 -6.71 -30.23
CA PRO A 298 -1.45 -8.15 -30.43
C PRO A 298 -0.43 -9.03 -29.71
N ALA A 299 0.75 -8.49 -29.39
CA ALA A 299 1.76 -9.20 -28.63
C ALA A 299 1.29 -9.62 -27.22
N LEU A 300 0.40 -8.86 -26.59
CA LEU A 300 -0.19 -9.20 -25.30
C LEU A 300 -1.09 -10.44 -25.36
N LEU A 301 -1.72 -10.68 -26.51
CA LEU A 301 -2.68 -11.76 -26.71
C LEU A 301 -2.04 -13.05 -27.24
N ARG A 302 -0.70 -13.10 -27.35
CA ARG A 302 0.01 -14.32 -27.77
C ARG A 302 -0.02 -15.38 -26.67
N PRO A 303 -0.06 -16.68 -27.05
CA PRO A 303 0.00 -17.77 -26.09
C PRO A 303 1.20 -17.64 -25.13
N GLY A 304 0.96 -17.93 -23.85
CA GLY A 304 1.94 -17.75 -22.78
C GLY A 304 1.87 -16.38 -22.09
N ARG A 305 0.95 -15.48 -22.50
CA ARG A 305 0.71 -14.15 -21.91
C ARG A 305 -0.73 -14.05 -21.44
N PHE A 306 -1.60 -13.32 -22.14
CA PHE A 306 -3.04 -13.35 -21.86
C PHE A 306 -3.69 -14.46 -22.68
N ASP A 307 -3.65 -15.66 -22.15
CA ASP A 307 -4.13 -16.88 -22.84
C ASP A 307 -5.66 -16.95 -22.93
N ARG A 308 -6.34 -16.25 -22.05
CA ARG A 308 -7.80 -16.16 -22.01
C ARG A 308 -8.23 -14.71 -22.10
N VAL A 309 -9.15 -14.46 -23.01
CA VAL A 309 -9.78 -13.15 -23.22
C VAL A 309 -11.27 -13.33 -22.94
N ILE A 310 -11.77 -12.70 -21.89
CA ILE A 310 -13.12 -12.88 -21.37
C ILE A 310 -13.88 -11.57 -21.49
N GLU A 311 -15.00 -11.61 -22.19
CA GLU A 311 -15.91 -10.47 -22.31
C GLU A 311 -16.79 -10.34 -21.07
N ILE A 312 -16.94 -9.12 -20.59
CA ILE A 312 -17.90 -8.77 -19.56
C ILE A 312 -18.94 -7.85 -20.20
N PRO A 313 -20.07 -8.41 -20.62
CA PRO A 313 -21.11 -7.67 -21.32
C PRO A 313 -21.88 -6.75 -20.37
N LEU A 314 -22.71 -5.89 -20.93
CA LEU A 314 -23.73 -5.18 -20.18
C LEU A 314 -24.70 -6.18 -19.54
N PRO A 315 -25.20 -5.90 -18.31
CA PRO A 315 -26.11 -6.80 -17.62
C PRO A 315 -27.45 -6.90 -18.35
N ASP A 316 -27.91 -8.11 -18.59
CA ASP A 316 -29.27 -8.40 -19.10
C ASP A 316 -30.32 -8.08 -18.02
N LYS A 317 -31.60 -8.28 -18.36
CA LYS A 317 -32.72 -7.98 -17.45
C LYS A 317 -32.61 -8.72 -16.11
N ASP A 318 -32.24 -9.99 -16.14
CA ASP A 318 -32.13 -10.82 -14.93
C ASP A 318 -30.92 -10.44 -14.10
N ALA A 319 -29.81 -10.12 -14.76
CA ALA A 319 -28.60 -9.60 -14.11
C ALA A 319 -28.86 -8.25 -13.43
N ARG A 320 -29.55 -7.31 -14.08
CA ARG A 320 -29.91 -6.03 -13.48
C ARG A 320 -30.78 -6.21 -12.23
N LEU A 321 -31.72 -7.13 -12.26
CA LEU A 321 -32.53 -7.47 -11.08
C LEU A 321 -31.67 -8.00 -9.92
N GLN A 322 -30.72 -8.89 -10.24
CA GLN A 322 -29.79 -9.42 -9.22
C GLN A 322 -28.90 -8.31 -8.64
N ILE A 323 -28.36 -7.44 -9.48
CA ILE A 323 -27.53 -6.31 -9.06
C ILE A 323 -28.32 -5.36 -8.14
N LEU A 324 -29.53 -4.98 -8.51
CA LEU A 324 -30.41 -4.16 -7.68
C LEU A 324 -30.70 -4.84 -6.33
N LYS A 325 -30.99 -6.13 -6.31
CA LYS A 325 -31.18 -6.90 -5.06
C LYS A 325 -29.95 -6.91 -4.18
N ILE A 326 -28.74 -6.99 -4.76
CA ILE A 326 -27.48 -6.98 -4.02
C ILE A 326 -27.27 -5.60 -3.37
N HIS A 327 -27.39 -4.51 -4.13
CA HIS A 327 -27.12 -3.16 -3.64
C HIS A 327 -28.23 -2.63 -2.70
N SER A 328 -29.48 -3.08 -2.88
CA SER A 328 -30.57 -2.71 -1.98
C SER A 328 -30.70 -3.58 -0.73
N ARG A 329 -29.93 -4.67 -0.59
CA ARG A 329 -30.03 -5.65 0.50
C ARG A 329 -29.96 -5.05 1.91
N ARG A 330 -29.19 -3.96 2.09
CA ARG A 330 -29.00 -3.27 3.38
C ARG A 330 -29.97 -2.11 3.59
N MET A 331 -30.82 -1.83 2.60
CA MET A 331 -31.75 -0.69 2.65
C MET A 331 -33.08 -1.14 3.24
N HIS A 332 -33.71 -0.26 4.02
CA HIS A 332 -35.08 -0.45 4.42
C HIS A 332 -36.01 -0.03 3.28
N LEU A 333 -36.49 -1.02 2.52
CA LEU A 333 -37.37 -0.79 1.39
C LEU A 333 -38.84 -0.85 1.88
N ALA A 334 -39.66 0.06 1.40
CA ALA A 334 -41.11 -0.08 1.44
C ALA A 334 -41.58 -1.16 0.46
N SER A 335 -42.85 -1.22 0.15
CA SER A 335 -43.33 -2.12 -0.91
C SER A 335 -42.86 -1.60 -2.28
N ILE A 336 -41.73 -2.11 -2.76
CA ILE A 336 -41.09 -1.71 -4.02
C ILE A 336 -41.10 -2.88 -4.99
N ASP A 337 -41.51 -2.64 -6.23
CA ASP A 337 -41.30 -3.55 -7.32
C ASP A 337 -40.00 -3.29 -8.04
N LEU A 338 -38.97 -4.13 -7.76
CA LEU A 338 -37.69 -4.04 -8.42
C LEU A 338 -37.75 -4.37 -9.93
N GLU A 339 -38.76 -5.11 -10.39
CA GLU A 339 -38.93 -5.43 -11.82
C GLU A 339 -39.29 -4.17 -12.60
N GLU A 340 -40.10 -3.28 -12.03
CA GLU A 340 -40.43 -1.99 -12.63
C GLU A 340 -39.18 -1.12 -12.78
N ILE A 341 -38.32 -1.09 -11.76
CA ILE A 341 -37.02 -0.35 -11.81
C ILE A 341 -36.12 -0.94 -12.90
N VAL A 342 -36.07 -2.26 -13.03
CA VAL A 342 -35.32 -2.94 -14.11
C VAL A 342 -35.83 -2.51 -15.49
N GLY A 343 -37.14 -2.33 -15.65
CA GLY A 343 -37.75 -1.82 -16.90
C GLY A 343 -37.29 -0.36 -17.20
N MET A 344 -37.08 0.44 -16.18
CA MET A 344 -36.62 1.83 -16.34
C MET A 344 -35.08 1.95 -16.56
N THR A 345 -34.32 0.90 -16.29
CA THR A 345 -32.84 0.90 -16.33
C THR A 345 -32.28 0.06 -17.47
N GLU A 346 -32.91 0.12 -18.66
CA GLU A 346 -32.37 -0.53 -19.85
C GLU A 346 -30.97 -0.02 -20.20
N ASP A 347 -30.08 -0.95 -20.59
CA ASP A 347 -28.68 -0.75 -20.91
C ASP A 347 -27.81 -0.16 -19.77
N ALA A 348 -28.36 -0.07 -18.55
CA ALA A 348 -27.58 0.43 -17.41
C ALA A 348 -26.50 -0.58 -16.99
N THR A 349 -25.31 -0.04 -16.71
CA THR A 349 -24.16 -0.79 -16.16
C THR A 349 -24.34 -1.12 -14.68
N GLY A 350 -23.54 -2.05 -14.15
CA GLY A 350 -23.57 -2.37 -12.72
C GLY A 350 -23.28 -1.16 -11.83
N ALA A 351 -22.35 -0.29 -12.21
CA ALA A 351 -22.03 0.92 -11.49
C ALA A 351 -23.16 1.95 -11.48
N GLU A 352 -23.89 2.07 -12.58
CA GLU A 352 -25.08 2.92 -12.67
C GLU A 352 -26.22 2.42 -11.80
N LEU A 353 -26.46 1.11 -11.76
CA LEU A 353 -27.45 0.50 -10.87
C LEU A 353 -27.10 0.68 -9.39
N GLU A 354 -25.82 0.59 -9.04
CA GLU A 354 -25.34 0.93 -7.69
C GLU A 354 -25.60 2.40 -7.38
N ALA A 355 -25.30 3.31 -8.33
CA ALA A 355 -25.56 4.74 -8.18
C ALA A 355 -27.05 5.04 -7.99
N VAL A 356 -27.94 4.37 -8.75
CA VAL A 356 -29.40 4.48 -8.58
C VAL A 356 -29.82 4.07 -7.16
N CYS A 357 -29.34 2.93 -6.65
CA CYS A 357 -29.67 2.51 -5.29
C CYS A 357 -29.17 3.53 -4.25
N ARG A 358 -27.95 4.03 -4.39
CA ARG A 358 -27.37 5.02 -3.50
C ARG A 358 -28.14 6.35 -3.52
N GLU A 359 -28.49 6.85 -4.70
CA GLU A 359 -29.27 8.09 -4.84
C GLU A 359 -30.70 7.94 -4.31
N ALA A 360 -31.36 6.82 -4.55
CA ALA A 360 -32.69 6.55 -3.98
C ALA A 360 -32.65 6.57 -2.45
N GLY A 361 -31.63 5.94 -1.85
CA GLY A 361 -31.39 6.03 -0.41
C GLY A 361 -31.16 7.46 0.08
N MET A 362 -30.40 8.27 -0.65
CA MET A 362 -30.16 9.68 -0.31
C MET A 362 -31.42 10.55 -0.45
N MET A 363 -32.30 10.23 -1.40
CA MET A 363 -33.59 10.93 -1.54
C MET A 363 -34.51 10.64 -0.37
N ALA A 364 -34.60 9.38 0.08
CA ALA A 364 -35.34 9.01 1.28
C ALA A 364 -34.77 9.72 2.53
N VAL A 365 -33.45 9.82 2.69
CA VAL A 365 -32.80 10.57 3.78
C VAL A 365 -33.17 12.06 3.75
N ARG A 366 -33.18 12.70 2.58
CA ARG A 366 -33.58 14.11 2.42
C ARG A 366 -35.03 14.36 2.82
N ARG A 367 -35.92 13.36 2.64
CA ARG A 367 -37.32 13.41 3.06
C ARG A 367 -37.51 13.04 4.54
N GLU A 368 -36.41 12.71 5.27
CA GLU A 368 -36.48 12.16 6.63
C GLU A 368 -37.38 10.93 6.75
N ALA A 369 -37.48 10.12 5.69
CA ALA A 369 -38.32 8.94 5.62
C ALA A 369 -37.66 7.76 6.36
N SER A 370 -38.49 6.86 6.91
CA SER A 370 -38.00 5.63 7.57
C SER A 370 -37.68 4.49 6.59
N SER A 371 -38.12 4.61 5.35
CA SER A 371 -37.92 3.61 4.29
C SER A 371 -37.82 4.29 2.92
N VAL A 372 -37.15 3.61 2.00
CA VAL A 372 -37.06 4.02 0.61
C VAL A 372 -38.31 3.60 -0.13
N GLU A 373 -38.89 4.49 -0.90
CA GLU A 373 -40.11 4.28 -1.66
C GLU A 373 -39.86 4.22 -3.17
N MET A 374 -40.85 3.77 -3.95
CA MET A 374 -40.71 3.69 -5.40
C MET A 374 -40.43 5.04 -6.06
N VAL A 375 -40.99 6.12 -5.52
CA VAL A 375 -40.76 7.50 -5.99
C VAL A 375 -39.26 7.86 -5.92
N ASP A 376 -38.59 7.48 -4.82
CA ASP A 376 -37.16 7.75 -4.65
C ASP A 376 -36.33 7.04 -5.71
N PHE A 377 -36.68 5.81 -6.07
CA PHE A 377 -36.00 5.07 -7.15
C PHE A 377 -36.28 5.68 -8.52
N THR A 378 -37.51 6.09 -8.80
CA THR A 378 -37.87 6.72 -10.06
C THR A 378 -37.08 8.01 -10.28
N ASP A 379 -37.05 8.87 -9.26
CA ASP A 379 -36.31 10.12 -9.28
C ASP A 379 -34.80 9.88 -9.40
N ALA A 380 -34.27 8.87 -8.69
CA ALA A 380 -32.87 8.46 -8.77
C ALA A 380 -32.47 8.00 -10.19
N VAL A 381 -33.31 7.17 -10.83
CA VAL A 381 -33.09 6.73 -12.24
C VAL A 381 -33.04 7.93 -13.17
N HIS A 382 -33.99 8.86 -13.05
CA HIS A 382 -34.00 10.08 -13.87
C HIS A 382 -32.75 10.93 -13.65
N LYS A 383 -32.31 11.09 -12.39
CA LYS A 383 -31.11 11.86 -12.05
C LYS A 383 -29.87 11.23 -12.67
N VAL A 384 -29.62 9.94 -12.43
CA VAL A 384 -28.43 9.21 -12.92
C VAL A 384 -28.39 9.23 -14.45
N LYS A 385 -29.51 9.01 -15.13
CA LYS A 385 -29.57 9.10 -16.61
C LYS A 385 -29.25 10.49 -17.13
N ASN A 386 -29.72 11.55 -16.48
CA ASN A 386 -29.42 12.94 -16.88
C ASN A 386 -27.95 13.31 -16.66
N GLU A 387 -27.32 12.82 -15.58
CA GLU A 387 -25.89 13.04 -15.32
C GLU A 387 -25.03 12.41 -16.42
N ILE A 388 -25.34 11.18 -16.85
CA ILE A 388 -24.63 10.48 -17.93
C ILE A 388 -24.74 11.24 -19.27
N VAL A 389 -25.94 11.76 -19.61
CA VAL A 389 -26.15 12.54 -20.84
C VAL A 389 -25.36 13.85 -20.80
N THR A 390 -25.20 14.46 -19.65
CA THR A 390 -24.45 15.71 -19.47
C THR A 390 -22.95 15.47 -19.59
N ASP A 391 -22.43 14.40 -19.01
CA ASP A 391 -21.00 14.00 -19.10
C ASP A 391 -20.62 13.70 -20.55
N ASN A 392 -21.42 12.94 -21.29
CA ASN A 392 -21.18 12.63 -22.70
C ASN A 392 -21.14 13.90 -23.59
N ARG A 393 -21.82 14.98 -23.21
CA ARG A 393 -21.80 16.26 -23.93
C ARG A 393 -20.58 17.14 -23.62
N MET A 394 -19.92 16.93 -22.50
CA MET A 394 -18.69 17.68 -22.14
C MET A 394 -17.43 17.13 -22.82
N TYR A 395 -17.48 15.93 -23.37
CA TYR A 395 -16.35 15.25 -24.03
C TYR A 395 -16.53 15.09 -25.56
N THR A 396 -17.60 15.63 -26.15
CA THR A 396 -17.79 15.81 -27.59
C THR A 396 -17.60 17.24 -28.03
#